data_cb7a31783c63bd113608f8df9ff34726
#
_entry.id   cb7a31783c63bd113608f8df9ff34726
#
_cell.length_a   1.000
_cell.length_b   1.000
_cell.length_c   1.000
_cell.angle_alpha   90.00
_cell.angle_beta   90.00
_cell.angle_gamma   90.00
#
_symmetry.space_group_name_H-M   'P 1'
#
loop_
_entity.id
_entity.type
_entity.pdbx_description
1 polymer ?
#
loop_
_entity_poly.entity_id
_entity_poly.type
_entity_poly.pdbx_seq_one_letter_code
_entity_poly.pdbx_strand_id
1 'polypeptide(L)'
;MATSTPPPLPCLVVDNGETAATLYGVSDGEHRPCEAEELRRNRCWATSHGWVLCCDPATLSTFLWNPTGGDDDGGGGGGKIALPPFTQPPPPPNSQCALSREPTDAGAGRFTVVIVEPSGSYVLWYCHVGGGGGGSSSSPSPAAGWTRHEYDVGGTNVRVAGGHRFVRRSVAGLTACRGRFYCFHTATDYGVLDFSPAPVFGTVPMRAVDMPEKVAAGEAMAKASVHTLEIGGELYMAYIFFHGDDGSRVVEVGVYRMDFRRRRAVRVRSVGDRAIIAGSNIGGWCPAGGETGLRPNCVYWTSPYDKCLHVCDIGANARKLREPFKGLAKLPHRSFWIIPVHK
;
A
#
# COMPACT_ATOMS: atom_id res chain seq x y z
N MET A 1 -16.60 -28.56 10.68
CA MET A 1 -15.68 -27.61 10.02
C MET A 1 -15.62 -26.40 10.92
N ALA A 2 -14.46 -26.03 11.42
CA ALA A 2 -14.33 -24.83 12.25
C ALA A 2 -14.56 -23.61 11.34
N THR A 3 -15.57 -22.82 11.64
CA THR A 3 -15.79 -21.52 10.98
C THR A 3 -14.66 -20.62 11.41
N SER A 4 -13.75 -20.33 10.47
CA SER A 4 -12.67 -19.38 10.70
C SER A 4 -13.26 -17.99 10.94
N THR A 5 -13.07 -17.46 12.14
CA THR A 5 -13.52 -16.10 12.45
C THR A 5 -12.68 -15.12 11.62
N PRO A 6 -13.31 -14.19 10.87
CA PRO A 6 -12.56 -13.22 10.10
C PRO A 6 -11.66 -12.37 11.01
N PRO A 7 -10.48 -11.94 10.51
CA PRO A 7 -9.59 -11.13 11.32
C PRO A 7 -10.23 -9.78 11.68
N PRO A 8 -10.03 -9.25 12.90
CA PRO A 8 -10.50 -7.93 13.27
C PRO A 8 -9.77 -6.88 12.42
N LEU A 9 -10.47 -6.14 11.57
CA LEU A 9 -9.89 -5.17 10.65
C LEU A 9 -10.11 -3.72 11.12
N PRO A 10 -9.12 -2.85 10.91
CA PRO A 10 -7.80 -3.12 10.34
C PRO A 10 -6.89 -3.85 11.33
N CYS A 11 -6.01 -4.67 10.81
CA CYS A 11 -5.01 -5.34 11.62
C CYS A 11 -3.61 -5.28 10.97
N LEU A 12 -2.58 -5.42 11.80
CA LEU A 12 -1.21 -5.60 11.35
C LEU A 12 -0.87 -7.09 11.39
N VAL A 13 -0.58 -7.67 10.24
CA VAL A 13 -0.05 -9.03 10.15
C VAL A 13 1.42 -8.98 10.51
N VAL A 14 1.82 -9.82 11.46
CA VAL A 14 3.19 -9.96 11.96
C VAL A 14 3.66 -11.36 11.59
N ASP A 15 4.56 -11.44 10.61
CA ASP A 15 5.13 -12.69 10.12
C ASP A 15 6.55 -12.84 10.67
N ASN A 16 6.76 -13.87 11.46
CA ASN A 16 8.04 -14.18 12.10
C ASN A 16 8.92 -15.14 11.26
N GLY A 17 8.44 -15.57 10.09
CA GLY A 17 9.17 -16.43 9.15
C GLY A 17 9.31 -17.90 9.56
N GLU A 18 9.32 -18.21 10.85
CA GLU A 18 9.50 -19.58 11.39
C GLU A 18 8.23 -20.13 12.05
N THR A 19 7.35 -19.27 12.50
CA THR A 19 6.11 -19.61 13.20
C THR A 19 4.91 -19.08 12.43
N ALA A 20 3.73 -19.57 12.76
CA ALA A 20 2.50 -19.04 12.21
C ALA A 20 2.42 -17.52 12.44
N ALA A 21 2.01 -16.77 11.41
CA ALA A 21 1.79 -15.34 11.52
C ALA A 21 0.82 -15.00 12.66
N THR A 22 1.02 -13.87 13.31
CA THR A 22 0.10 -13.32 14.30
C THR A 22 -0.56 -12.05 13.78
N LEU A 23 -1.75 -11.75 14.28
CA LEU A 23 -2.50 -10.55 13.96
C LEU A 23 -2.48 -9.61 15.16
N TYR A 24 -2.04 -8.38 14.96
CA TYR A 24 -2.17 -7.33 15.97
C TYR A 24 -3.40 -6.49 15.67
N GLY A 25 -4.40 -6.54 16.54
CA GLY A 25 -5.60 -5.72 16.46
C GLY A 25 -5.31 -4.28 16.86
N VAL A 26 -5.63 -3.34 15.97
CA VAL A 26 -5.36 -1.91 16.25
C VAL A 26 -6.38 -1.35 17.24
N SER A 27 -7.59 -1.87 17.27
CA SER A 27 -8.66 -1.40 18.17
C SER A 27 -8.34 -1.67 19.64
N ASP A 28 -7.87 -2.87 19.96
CA ASP A 28 -7.65 -3.36 21.32
C ASP A 28 -6.18 -3.46 21.73
N GLY A 29 -5.27 -3.51 20.76
CA GLY A 29 -3.84 -3.67 21.00
C GLY A 29 -3.41 -5.10 21.32
N GLU A 30 -4.24 -6.09 21.01
CA GLU A 30 -4.02 -7.48 21.34
C GLU A 30 -3.43 -8.29 20.18
N HIS A 31 -2.56 -9.24 20.50
CA HIS A 31 -2.05 -10.23 19.56
C HIS A 31 -2.95 -11.46 19.53
N ARG A 32 -3.26 -11.94 18.35
CA ARG A 32 -4.04 -13.16 18.11
C ARG A 32 -3.34 -14.07 17.11
N PRO A 33 -3.46 -15.39 17.24
CA PRO A 33 -3.03 -16.32 16.21
C PRO A 33 -3.73 -15.98 14.89
N CYS A 34 -3.01 -16.07 13.78
CA CYS A 34 -3.62 -15.95 12.46
C CYS A 34 -4.31 -17.26 12.10
N GLU A 35 -5.63 -17.28 12.13
CA GLU A 35 -6.43 -18.45 11.75
C GLU A 35 -6.77 -18.50 10.27
N ALA A 36 -6.66 -17.36 9.55
CA ALA A 36 -6.95 -17.28 8.13
C ALA A 36 -5.99 -18.15 7.31
N GLU A 37 -6.53 -19.19 6.68
CA GLU A 37 -5.77 -20.15 5.89
C GLU A 37 -5.05 -19.47 4.72
N GLU A 38 -5.69 -18.46 4.12
CA GLU A 38 -5.14 -17.65 3.05
C GLU A 38 -3.80 -17.01 3.43
N LEU A 39 -3.70 -16.45 4.64
CA LEU A 39 -2.49 -15.82 5.15
C LEU A 39 -1.42 -16.82 5.59
N ARG A 40 -1.82 -18.01 6.00
CA ARG A 40 -0.92 -19.04 6.52
C ARG A 40 -0.25 -19.86 5.42
N ARG A 41 -0.97 -20.11 4.31
CA ARG A 41 -0.51 -21.00 3.23
C ARG A 41 0.05 -20.26 2.03
N ASN A 42 -0.27 -18.98 1.88
CA ASN A 42 0.06 -18.25 0.69
C ASN A 42 1.07 -17.14 0.96
N ARG A 43 1.82 -16.79 -0.06
CA ARG A 43 2.51 -15.51 -0.11
C ARG A 43 1.48 -14.42 -0.40
N CYS A 44 1.45 -13.38 0.42
CA CYS A 44 0.40 -12.38 0.41
C CYS A 44 0.95 -10.97 0.15
N TRP A 45 0.20 -10.16 -0.59
CA TRP A 45 0.46 -8.73 -0.79
C TRP A 45 -0.87 -7.98 -0.58
N ALA A 46 -0.91 -7.13 0.44
CA ALA A 46 -2.08 -6.30 0.71
C ALA A 46 -2.20 -5.16 -0.30
N THR A 47 -3.43 -4.72 -0.55
CA THR A 47 -3.74 -3.58 -1.41
C THR A 47 -4.45 -2.47 -0.64
N SER A 48 -4.43 -1.26 -1.17
CA SER A 48 -5.12 -0.10 -0.59
C SER A 48 -6.65 -0.20 -0.63
N HIS A 49 -7.20 -1.15 -1.38
CA HIS A 49 -8.64 -1.42 -1.45
C HIS A 49 -9.11 -2.50 -0.48
N GLY A 50 -8.25 -2.98 0.43
CA GLY A 50 -8.58 -4.00 1.41
C GLY A 50 -8.49 -5.45 0.88
N TRP A 51 -8.39 -5.64 -0.41
CA TRP A 51 -8.14 -6.94 -1.01
C TRP A 51 -6.69 -7.38 -0.79
N VAL A 52 -6.48 -8.67 -0.64
CA VAL A 52 -5.15 -9.28 -0.50
C VAL A 52 -4.89 -10.18 -1.70
N LEU A 53 -3.82 -9.90 -2.43
CA LEU A 53 -3.33 -10.83 -3.45
C LEU A 53 -2.61 -11.99 -2.77
N CYS A 54 -3.05 -13.20 -3.05
CA CYS A 54 -2.49 -14.44 -2.54
C CYS A 54 -1.86 -15.25 -3.66
N CYS A 55 -0.74 -15.90 -3.37
CA CYS A 55 -0.07 -16.84 -4.27
C CYS A 55 0.31 -18.10 -3.50
N ASP A 56 -0.18 -19.23 -3.92
CA ASP A 56 0.26 -20.53 -3.42
C ASP A 56 1.70 -20.80 -3.91
N PRO A 57 2.68 -20.94 -3.01
CA PRO A 57 4.08 -21.11 -3.39
C PRO A 57 4.38 -22.44 -4.10
N ALA A 58 3.54 -23.47 -3.94
CA ALA A 58 3.73 -24.80 -4.54
C ALA A 58 3.17 -24.85 -5.97
N THR A 59 2.00 -24.28 -6.20
CA THR A 59 1.30 -24.36 -7.49
C THR A 59 1.43 -23.10 -8.32
N LEU A 60 1.89 -21.99 -7.73
CA LEU A 60 1.94 -20.65 -8.30
C LEU A 60 0.55 -20.08 -8.66
N SER A 61 -0.52 -20.74 -8.23
CA SER A 61 -1.89 -20.25 -8.38
C SER A 61 -2.07 -18.94 -7.64
N THR A 62 -2.76 -17.98 -8.26
CA THR A 62 -3.00 -16.66 -7.67
C THR A 62 -4.48 -16.33 -7.59
N PHE A 63 -4.86 -15.60 -6.57
CA PHE A 63 -6.21 -15.08 -6.39
C PHE A 63 -6.21 -13.82 -5.53
N LEU A 64 -7.20 -12.97 -5.72
CA LEU A 64 -7.51 -11.90 -4.77
C LEU A 64 -8.45 -12.45 -3.71
N TRP A 65 -8.18 -12.15 -2.46
CA TRP A 65 -8.99 -12.52 -1.31
C TRP A 65 -9.53 -11.27 -0.61
N ASN A 66 -10.83 -11.28 -0.33
CA ASN A 66 -11.49 -10.27 0.48
C ASN A 66 -11.61 -10.77 1.93
N PRO A 67 -10.85 -10.20 2.89
CA PRO A 67 -10.90 -10.63 4.30
C PRO A 67 -12.22 -10.36 5.00
N THR A 68 -13.06 -9.45 4.45
CA THR A 68 -14.37 -9.10 5.02
C THR A 68 -15.52 -9.88 4.38
N GLY A 69 -15.26 -10.65 3.32
CA GLY A 69 -16.25 -11.47 2.65
C GLY A 69 -16.64 -12.65 3.54
N GLY A 70 -17.85 -12.64 4.07
CA GLY A 70 -18.43 -13.79 4.77
C GLY A 70 -18.82 -14.90 3.79
N ASP A 71 -18.94 -16.14 4.30
CA ASP A 71 -19.44 -17.32 3.56
C ASP A 71 -20.97 -17.26 3.28
N ASP A 72 -21.60 -16.08 3.37
CA ASP A 72 -23.07 -15.93 3.43
C ASP A 72 -23.81 -16.23 2.13
N ASP A 73 -23.15 -16.38 1.01
CA ASP A 73 -23.81 -16.72 -0.26
C ASP A 73 -23.50 -18.16 -0.71
N GLY A 74 -23.94 -19.17 0.02
CA GLY A 74 -24.19 -20.57 -0.40
C GLY A 74 -23.39 -21.23 -1.55
N GLY A 75 -22.44 -20.58 -2.11
CA GLY A 75 -21.57 -21.01 -3.21
C GLY A 75 -20.10 -20.89 -2.82
N GLY A 76 -19.62 -21.83 -2.07
CA GLY A 76 -18.23 -22.25 -1.73
C GLY A 76 -17.00 -21.41 -2.12
N GLY A 77 -17.04 -20.09 -2.05
CA GLY A 77 -15.92 -19.25 -2.51
C GLY A 77 -15.94 -17.83 -1.95
N GLY A 78 -16.27 -17.67 -0.66
CA GLY A 78 -16.35 -16.36 -0.01
C GLY A 78 -15.25 -15.41 -0.41
N GLY A 79 -15.59 -14.35 -1.16
CA GLY A 79 -14.73 -13.22 -1.43
C GLY A 79 -13.43 -13.49 -2.20
N LYS A 80 -13.34 -14.52 -3.04
CA LYS A 80 -12.14 -14.83 -3.84
C LYS A 80 -12.36 -14.60 -5.33
N ILE A 81 -11.41 -13.94 -5.97
CA ILE A 81 -11.36 -13.76 -7.42
C ILE A 81 -10.11 -14.47 -7.95
N ALA A 82 -10.32 -15.54 -8.74
CA ALA A 82 -9.22 -16.26 -9.35
C ALA A 82 -8.46 -15.38 -10.36
N LEU A 83 -7.14 -15.46 -10.32
CA LEU A 83 -6.24 -14.79 -11.26
C LEU A 83 -5.41 -15.85 -12.02
N PRO A 84 -4.82 -15.50 -13.16
CA PRO A 84 -3.88 -16.39 -13.84
C PRO A 84 -2.71 -16.78 -12.92
N PRO A 85 -2.21 -18.02 -12.96
CA PRO A 85 -1.06 -18.42 -12.17
C PRO A 85 0.21 -17.70 -12.64
N PHE A 86 1.20 -17.56 -11.75
CA PHE A 86 2.54 -17.16 -12.17
C PHE A 86 3.17 -18.29 -12.98
N THR A 87 3.86 -17.94 -14.05
CA THR A 87 4.61 -18.90 -14.91
C THR A 87 6.10 -18.98 -14.56
N GLN A 88 6.54 -18.19 -13.61
CA GLN A 88 7.91 -18.08 -13.10
C GLN A 88 7.88 -17.72 -11.60
N PRO A 89 9.01 -17.79 -10.87
CA PRO A 89 9.03 -17.49 -9.45
C PRO A 89 8.33 -16.16 -9.12
N PRO A 90 7.44 -16.15 -8.11
CA PRO A 90 6.63 -14.98 -7.81
C PRO A 90 7.47 -13.82 -7.23
N PRO A 91 6.99 -12.56 -7.33
CA PRO A 91 7.67 -11.41 -6.78
C PRO A 91 8.07 -11.59 -5.30
N PRO A 92 9.11 -10.89 -4.83
CA PRO A 92 9.49 -10.91 -3.41
C PRO A 92 8.33 -10.55 -2.48
N PRO A 93 8.25 -11.12 -1.26
CA PRO A 93 7.14 -10.86 -0.35
C PRO A 93 7.02 -9.39 0.10
N ASN A 94 8.11 -8.62 0.08
CA ASN A 94 8.14 -7.21 0.40
C ASN A 94 7.83 -6.28 -0.79
N SER A 95 7.33 -6.84 -1.91
CA SER A 95 6.81 -6.07 -3.04
C SER A 95 5.51 -5.36 -2.67
N GLN A 96 5.23 -4.26 -3.35
CA GLN A 96 3.99 -3.52 -3.20
C GLN A 96 2.97 -3.98 -4.24
N CYS A 97 1.71 -4.17 -3.82
CA CYS A 97 0.60 -4.51 -4.71
C CYS A 97 -0.43 -3.39 -4.75
N ALA A 98 -0.92 -3.10 -5.95
CA ALA A 98 -1.98 -2.12 -6.17
C ALA A 98 -2.98 -2.61 -7.22
N LEU A 99 -4.24 -2.22 -7.07
CA LEU A 99 -5.33 -2.47 -8.01
C LEU A 99 -5.74 -1.16 -8.67
N SER A 100 -5.97 -1.13 -9.98
CA SER A 100 -6.39 0.09 -10.68
C SER A 100 -7.76 0.61 -10.23
N ARG A 101 -8.57 -0.26 -9.70
CA ARG A 101 -9.88 0.01 -9.06
C ARG A 101 -10.25 -1.16 -8.15
N GLU A 102 -11.25 -0.95 -7.32
CA GLU A 102 -11.82 -2.00 -6.51
C GLU A 102 -12.45 -3.09 -7.40
N PRO A 103 -12.15 -4.37 -7.16
CA PRO A 103 -12.86 -5.48 -7.78
C PRO A 103 -14.31 -5.50 -7.33
N THR A 104 -15.25 -5.52 -8.26
CA THR A 104 -16.67 -5.71 -7.96
C THR A 104 -17.04 -7.16 -8.19
N ASP A 105 -17.90 -7.73 -7.33
CA ASP A 105 -18.34 -9.12 -7.39
C ASP A 105 -19.08 -9.46 -8.72
N ALA A 106 -19.58 -8.46 -9.39
CA ALA A 106 -20.38 -8.63 -10.61
C ALA A 106 -19.59 -8.97 -11.88
N GLY A 107 -18.29 -9.28 -11.81
CA GLY A 107 -17.50 -9.78 -12.95
C GLY A 107 -17.40 -8.85 -14.17
N ALA A 108 -18.01 -7.68 -14.12
CA ALA A 108 -18.17 -6.80 -15.28
C ALA A 108 -17.10 -5.70 -15.41
N GLY A 109 -16.26 -5.51 -14.41
CA GLY A 109 -15.27 -4.43 -14.39
C GLY A 109 -13.87 -4.92 -14.78
N ARG A 110 -13.30 -4.36 -15.85
CA ARG A 110 -11.87 -4.56 -16.16
C ARG A 110 -11.04 -3.81 -15.11
N PHE A 111 -10.08 -4.49 -14.50
CA PHE A 111 -9.08 -3.87 -13.64
C PHE A 111 -7.70 -4.46 -13.89
N THR A 112 -6.68 -3.75 -13.42
CA THR A 112 -5.30 -4.20 -13.54
C THR A 112 -4.74 -4.38 -12.14
N VAL A 113 -4.10 -5.53 -11.92
CA VAL A 113 -3.30 -5.80 -10.73
C VAL A 113 -1.86 -5.48 -11.07
N VAL A 114 -1.19 -4.70 -10.24
CA VAL A 114 0.22 -4.36 -10.39
C VAL A 114 0.97 -4.73 -9.14
N ILE A 115 2.11 -5.39 -9.30
CA ILE A 115 3.06 -5.64 -8.22
C ILE A 115 4.36 -4.94 -8.59
N VAL A 116 4.89 -4.12 -7.70
CA VAL A 116 6.20 -3.47 -7.86
C VAL A 116 7.18 -4.11 -6.90
N GLU A 117 8.27 -4.62 -7.42
CA GLU A 117 9.33 -5.21 -6.62
C GLU A 117 10.06 -4.10 -5.81
N PRO A 118 10.75 -4.47 -4.72
CA PRO A 118 11.48 -3.53 -3.89
C PRO A 118 12.46 -2.66 -4.68
N SER A 119 12.73 -1.48 -4.16
CA SER A 119 13.68 -0.53 -4.76
C SER A 119 15.01 -1.20 -5.09
N GLY A 120 15.49 -0.98 -6.33
CA GLY A 120 16.73 -1.55 -6.84
C GLY A 120 16.53 -2.72 -7.80
N SER A 121 15.37 -3.39 -7.83
CA SER A 121 15.08 -4.42 -8.84
C SER A 121 14.63 -3.83 -10.18
N TYR A 122 13.95 -2.69 -10.16
CA TYR A 122 13.38 -2.01 -11.34
C TYR A 122 12.44 -2.90 -12.15
N VAL A 123 11.66 -3.72 -11.47
CA VAL A 123 10.72 -4.68 -12.04
C VAL A 123 9.32 -4.41 -11.52
N LEU A 124 8.36 -4.49 -12.41
CA LEU A 124 6.95 -4.61 -12.07
C LEU A 124 6.32 -5.82 -12.76
N TRP A 125 5.28 -6.31 -12.15
CA TRP A 125 4.43 -7.37 -12.67
C TRP A 125 3.04 -6.83 -12.82
N TYR A 126 2.35 -7.22 -13.88
CA TYR A 126 0.95 -6.83 -14.04
C TYR A 126 0.11 -7.92 -14.67
N CYS A 127 -1.16 -7.87 -14.37
CA CYS A 127 -2.19 -8.74 -14.94
C CYS A 127 -3.45 -7.92 -15.18
N HIS A 128 -4.04 -8.03 -16.37
CA HIS A 128 -5.34 -7.45 -16.69
C HIS A 128 -6.45 -8.46 -16.42
N VAL A 129 -7.44 -8.07 -15.61
CA VAL A 129 -8.54 -8.93 -15.20
C VAL A 129 -9.83 -8.41 -15.80
N GLY A 130 -10.65 -9.30 -16.29
CA GLY A 130 -11.95 -8.99 -16.92
C GLY A 130 -11.84 -8.65 -18.41
N GLY A 131 -12.85 -9.04 -19.18
CA GLY A 131 -12.92 -8.84 -20.63
C GLY A 131 -13.30 -10.07 -21.44
N GLY A 132 -13.67 -11.16 -20.79
CA GLY A 132 -14.23 -12.35 -21.43
C GLY A 132 -15.77 -12.27 -21.55
N GLY A 133 -16.30 -11.36 -22.37
CA GLY A 133 -17.75 -11.26 -22.66
C GLY A 133 -17.96 -11.14 -24.16
N GLY A 134 -18.46 -12.24 -24.78
CA GLY A 134 -19.08 -12.40 -26.08
C GLY A 134 -19.11 -11.23 -27.05
N GLY A 135 -18.10 -11.16 -27.89
CA GLY A 135 -18.08 -10.27 -29.03
C GLY A 135 -17.02 -10.73 -30.01
N SER A 136 -17.44 -11.24 -31.15
CA SER A 136 -16.62 -11.57 -32.31
C SER A 136 -15.84 -10.33 -32.78
N SER A 137 -14.66 -10.09 -32.24
CA SER A 137 -13.71 -9.19 -32.83
C SER A 137 -12.32 -9.86 -32.84
N SER A 138 -11.76 -9.94 -34.03
CA SER A 138 -10.49 -10.54 -34.40
C SER A 138 -9.27 -9.80 -33.87
N SER A 139 -9.34 -9.14 -32.71
CA SER A 139 -8.20 -8.54 -32.03
C SER A 139 -7.63 -9.55 -31.02
N PRO A 140 -6.32 -9.76 -30.97
CA PRO A 140 -5.73 -10.66 -29.98
C PRO A 140 -6.11 -10.16 -28.57
N SER A 141 -6.79 -11.04 -27.82
CA SER A 141 -7.06 -10.81 -26.39
C SER A 141 -5.71 -10.56 -25.71
N PRO A 142 -5.55 -9.51 -24.90
CA PRO A 142 -4.29 -9.32 -24.16
C PRO A 142 -4.04 -10.61 -23.37
N ALA A 143 -2.78 -11.09 -23.43
CA ALA A 143 -2.39 -12.37 -22.90
C ALA A 143 -2.93 -12.57 -21.49
N ALA A 144 -3.77 -13.62 -21.32
CA ALA A 144 -4.36 -13.97 -20.03
C ALA A 144 -3.28 -14.51 -19.09
N GLY A 145 -2.46 -13.64 -18.51
CA GLY A 145 -1.34 -14.05 -17.65
C GLY A 145 -0.64 -12.87 -17.00
N TRP A 146 0.26 -13.21 -16.08
CA TRP A 146 1.15 -12.23 -15.48
C TRP A 146 2.27 -11.87 -16.44
N THR A 147 2.50 -10.58 -16.62
CA THR A 147 3.62 -10.05 -17.41
C THR A 147 4.64 -9.43 -16.45
N ARG A 148 5.88 -9.92 -16.50
CA ARG A 148 7.04 -9.31 -15.85
C ARG A 148 7.61 -8.23 -16.79
N HIS A 149 7.79 -7.02 -16.28
CA HIS A 149 8.26 -5.89 -17.06
C HIS A 149 9.39 -5.17 -16.31
N GLU A 150 10.53 -5.02 -16.97
CA GLU A 150 11.62 -4.19 -16.48
C GLU A 150 11.39 -2.76 -16.93
N TYR A 151 11.47 -1.80 -15.98
CA TYR A 151 11.20 -0.40 -16.27
C TYR A 151 12.42 0.49 -16.05
N ASP A 152 12.46 1.59 -16.77
CA ASP A 152 13.37 2.70 -16.53
C ASP A 152 12.57 4.01 -16.53
N VAL A 153 12.50 4.65 -15.37
CA VAL A 153 11.85 5.97 -15.18
C VAL A 153 12.89 7.07 -14.99
N GLY A 154 14.09 6.83 -15.51
CA GLY A 154 15.21 7.77 -15.41
C GLY A 154 15.85 7.80 -14.03
N GLY A 155 16.56 8.87 -13.77
CA GLY A 155 17.28 9.05 -12.52
C GLY A 155 17.69 10.49 -12.29
N THR A 156 18.43 10.71 -11.23
CA THR A 156 18.98 12.01 -10.87
C THR A 156 20.42 11.91 -10.40
N ASN A 157 21.20 12.94 -10.67
CA ASN A 157 22.54 13.05 -10.11
C ASN A 157 22.44 13.59 -8.68
N VAL A 158 22.89 12.79 -7.72
CA VAL A 158 22.93 13.15 -6.31
C VAL A 158 24.37 13.51 -5.96
N ARG A 159 24.55 14.62 -5.26
CA ARG A 159 25.87 15.03 -4.74
C ARG A 159 26.22 14.11 -3.55
N VAL A 160 27.38 13.49 -3.64
CA VAL A 160 27.93 12.63 -2.58
C VAL A 160 29.35 13.11 -2.23
N ALA A 161 29.90 12.65 -1.11
CA ALA A 161 31.30 12.92 -0.78
C ALA A 161 32.19 12.38 -1.91
N GLY A 162 32.95 13.28 -2.55
CA GLY A 162 33.83 12.95 -3.67
C GLY A 162 33.25 13.15 -5.08
N GLY A 163 32.03 13.68 -5.24
CA GLY A 163 31.49 14.01 -6.57
C GLY A 163 29.98 13.86 -6.70
N HIS A 164 29.54 13.42 -7.88
CA HIS A 164 28.13 13.15 -8.16
C HIS A 164 27.94 11.65 -8.47
N ARG A 165 26.86 11.11 -7.97
CA ARG A 165 26.42 9.73 -8.27
C ARG A 165 25.06 9.78 -8.97
N PHE A 166 24.96 9.10 -10.11
CA PHE A 166 23.66 8.89 -10.74
C PHE A 166 22.87 7.83 -9.97
N VAL A 167 21.68 8.17 -9.54
CA VAL A 167 20.74 7.27 -8.83
C VAL A 167 19.52 7.09 -9.71
N ARG A 168 19.27 5.85 -10.13
CA ARG A 168 18.04 5.50 -10.85
C ARG A 168 16.83 5.68 -9.92
N ARG A 169 15.75 6.19 -10.48
CA ARG A 169 14.48 6.28 -9.77
C ARG A 169 13.81 4.92 -9.74
N SER A 170 13.20 4.57 -8.62
CA SER A 170 12.34 3.41 -8.50
C SER A 170 10.88 3.84 -8.36
N VAL A 171 9.97 3.02 -8.85
CA VAL A 171 8.54 3.16 -8.57
C VAL A 171 8.32 2.72 -7.13
N ALA A 172 7.84 3.62 -6.29
CA ALA A 172 7.53 3.34 -4.89
C ALA A 172 6.25 4.09 -4.48
N GLY A 173 5.54 3.60 -3.48
CA GLY A 173 4.30 4.20 -3.02
C GLY A 173 3.21 4.20 -4.09
N LEU A 174 3.09 3.11 -4.88
CA LEU A 174 2.15 3.01 -5.97
C LEU A 174 0.71 3.05 -5.46
N THR A 175 -0.07 4.01 -5.91
CA THR A 175 -1.46 4.21 -5.52
C THR A 175 -2.33 4.42 -6.75
N ALA A 176 -3.42 3.68 -6.85
CA ALA A 176 -4.39 3.90 -7.90
C ALA A 176 -5.33 5.06 -7.56
N CYS A 177 -5.63 5.89 -8.56
CA CYS A 177 -6.63 6.94 -8.46
C CYS A 177 -7.26 7.15 -9.84
N ARG A 178 -8.58 7.01 -9.93
CA ARG A 178 -9.36 7.17 -11.18
C ARG A 178 -8.84 6.30 -12.33
N GLY A 179 -8.45 5.07 -12.03
CA GLY A 179 -7.99 4.08 -13.02
C GLY A 179 -6.54 4.22 -13.48
N ARG A 180 -5.80 5.21 -12.98
CA ARG A 180 -4.36 5.41 -13.18
C ARG A 180 -3.60 5.11 -11.91
N PHE A 181 -2.32 4.79 -12.05
CA PHE A 181 -1.44 4.62 -10.91
C PHE A 181 -0.51 5.82 -10.78
N TYR A 182 -0.29 6.24 -9.55
CA TYR A 182 0.60 7.33 -9.19
C TYR A 182 1.66 6.83 -8.23
N CYS A 183 2.89 7.34 -8.37
CA CYS A 183 3.99 7.03 -7.49
C CYS A 183 4.80 8.29 -7.16
N PHE A 184 5.39 8.30 -5.98
CA PHE A 184 6.26 9.39 -5.57
C PHE A 184 7.65 9.20 -6.19
N HIS A 185 8.10 10.16 -6.98
CA HIS A 185 9.46 10.18 -7.53
C HIS A 185 10.39 11.12 -6.74
N THR A 186 9.96 12.37 -6.61
CA THR A 186 10.70 13.40 -5.87
C THR A 186 9.70 14.38 -5.23
N ALA A 187 10.19 15.33 -4.45
CA ALA A 187 9.34 16.39 -3.90
C ALA A 187 8.63 17.24 -4.96
N THR A 188 9.16 17.26 -6.21
CA THR A 188 8.67 18.08 -7.32
C THR A 188 8.12 17.27 -8.50
N ASP A 189 8.26 15.94 -8.48
CA ASP A 189 7.85 15.11 -9.60
C ASP A 189 7.06 13.89 -9.12
N TYR A 190 5.87 13.70 -9.69
CA TYR A 190 5.05 12.52 -9.51
C TYR A 190 5.08 11.65 -10.74
N GLY A 191 5.34 10.37 -10.55
CA GLY A 191 5.20 9.38 -11.59
C GLY A 191 3.74 9.02 -11.83
N VAL A 192 3.39 8.81 -13.08
CA VAL A 192 2.11 8.26 -13.51
C VAL A 192 2.39 7.01 -14.32
N LEU A 193 1.70 5.93 -13.98
CA LEU A 193 1.74 4.69 -14.74
C LEU A 193 0.34 4.39 -15.26
N ASP A 194 0.25 4.33 -16.58
CA ASP A 194 -0.92 3.90 -17.34
C ASP A 194 -0.65 2.58 -18.05
N PHE A 195 -1.71 1.92 -18.51
CA PHE A 195 -1.65 0.72 -19.31
C PHE A 195 -2.44 0.87 -20.60
N SER A 196 -1.77 0.65 -21.77
CA SER A 196 -2.39 0.80 -23.08
C SER A 196 -1.72 -0.09 -24.16
N PRO A 197 -1.84 -1.41 -24.13
CA PRO A 197 -2.02 -2.35 -23.02
C PRO A 197 -0.76 -2.53 -22.16
N ALA A 198 0.42 -2.16 -22.67
CA ALA A 198 1.71 -2.20 -21.97
C ALA A 198 1.85 -1.01 -21.00
N PRO A 199 2.75 -1.11 -19.99
CA PRO A 199 3.02 -0.02 -19.08
C PRO A 199 3.58 1.21 -19.81
N VAL A 200 2.97 2.36 -19.54
CA VAL A 200 3.42 3.66 -20.04
C VAL A 200 3.69 4.57 -18.85
N PHE A 201 4.93 5.01 -18.73
CA PHE A 201 5.35 5.90 -17.63
C PHE A 201 5.34 7.35 -18.07
N GLY A 202 4.74 8.19 -17.26
CA GLY A 202 4.75 9.63 -17.39
C GLY A 202 5.19 10.31 -16.11
N THR A 203 5.37 11.62 -16.16
CA THR A 203 5.72 12.45 -15.00
C THR A 203 4.84 13.69 -14.98
N VAL A 204 4.32 14.01 -13.79
CA VAL A 204 3.57 15.24 -13.54
C VAL A 204 4.42 16.12 -12.61
N PRO A 205 4.87 17.29 -13.08
CA PRO A 205 5.61 18.22 -12.23
C PRO A 205 4.66 18.87 -11.22
N MET A 206 5.12 18.97 -9.98
CA MET A 206 4.40 19.54 -8.85
C MET A 206 5.29 20.54 -8.10
N ARG A 207 4.69 21.47 -7.38
CA ARG A 207 5.45 22.26 -6.40
C ARG A 207 5.74 21.41 -5.19
N ALA A 208 6.97 21.52 -4.68
CA ALA A 208 7.35 20.88 -3.42
C ALA A 208 6.40 21.29 -2.30
N VAL A 209 6.17 20.38 -1.38
CA VAL A 209 5.48 20.69 -0.12
C VAL A 209 6.39 21.56 0.75
N ASP A 210 5.84 22.62 1.31
CA ASP A 210 6.58 23.47 2.24
C ASP A 210 7.00 22.66 3.47
N MET A 211 8.29 22.72 3.78
CA MET A 211 8.82 22.05 4.96
C MET A 211 8.31 22.75 6.22
N PRO A 212 7.93 21.98 7.27
CA PRO A 212 7.56 22.61 8.54
C PRO A 212 8.68 23.50 9.08
N GLU A 213 8.34 24.66 9.65
CA GLU A 213 9.34 25.62 10.20
C GLU A 213 10.27 24.96 11.21
N LYS A 214 9.74 24.07 12.05
CA LYS A 214 10.52 23.28 13.02
C LYS A 214 11.57 22.39 12.39
N VAL A 215 11.38 22.00 11.14
CA VAL A 215 12.30 21.16 10.37
C VAL A 215 13.29 22.05 9.60
N ALA A 216 12.81 23.16 9.05
CA ALA A 216 13.61 24.11 8.29
C ALA A 216 14.60 24.90 9.16
N ALA A 217 14.28 25.10 10.46
CA ALA A 217 15.14 25.78 11.43
C ALA A 217 16.28 24.92 11.97
N GLY A 218 16.33 23.63 11.64
CA GLY A 218 17.39 22.72 12.06
C GLY A 218 18.54 22.69 11.05
N GLU A 219 19.79 22.62 11.53
CA GLU A 219 20.98 22.48 10.69
C GLU A 219 21.10 21.14 9.97
N ALA A 220 20.25 20.17 10.30
CA ALA A 220 20.24 18.83 9.72
C ALA A 220 19.22 18.70 8.57
N MET A 221 19.61 18.01 7.50
CA MET A 221 18.73 17.69 6.37
C MET A 221 17.46 17.01 6.88
N ALA A 222 16.31 17.63 6.67
CA ALA A 222 15.03 17.04 6.99
C ALA A 222 14.78 15.83 6.08
N LYS A 223 14.47 14.70 6.68
CA LYS A 223 13.97 13.52 5.98
C LYS A 223 12.46 13.42 6.14
N ALA A 224 11.81 12.89 5.15
CA ALA A 224 10.38 12.56 5.24
C ALA A 224 10.11 11.18 4.67
N SER A 225 9.22 10.45 5.32
CA SER A 225 8.54 9.31 4.71
C SER A 225 7.26 9.80 4.07
N VAL A 226 7.00 9.37 2.84
CA VAL A 226 5.82 9.81 2.07
C VAL A 226 4.98 8.59 1.71
N HIS A 227 3.71 8.64 2.08
CA HIS A 227 2.75 7.58 1.76
C HIS A 227 1.63 8.20 0.94
N THR A 228 1.42 7.66 -0.26
CA THR A 228 0.33 8.06 -1.14
C THR A 228 -0.90 7.20 -0.88
N LEU A 229 -2.08 7.79 -0.98
CA LEU A 229 -3.35 7.11 -0.84
C LEU A 229 -4.45 7.83 -1.62
N GLU A 230 -5.50 7.12 -1.93
CA GLU A 230 -6.69 7.66 -2.58
C GLU A 230 -7.82 7.78 -1.56
N ILE A 231 -8.55 8.89 -1.56
CA ILE A 231 -9.78 9.10 -0.79
C ILE A 231 -10.81 9.77 -1.69
N GLY A 232 -11.91 9.09 -1.98
CA GLY A 232 -13.04 9.67 -2.71
C GLY A 232 -12.70 10.15 -4.13
N GLY A 233 -11.82 9.47 -4.82
CA GLY A 233 -11.37 9.81 -6.18
C GLY A 233 -10.31 10.91 -6.22
N GLU A 234 -9.74 11.31 -5.09
CA GLU A 234 -8.66 12.28 -4.99
C GLU A 234 -7.40 11.65 -4.39
N LEU A 235 -6.23 12.06 -4.89
CA LEU A 235 -4.95 11.57 -4.38
C LEU A 235 -4.50 12.43 -3.20
N TYR A 236 -4.09 11.76 -2.13
CA TYR A 236 -3.53 12.36 -0.92
C TYR A 236 -2.12 11.85 -0.66
N MET A 237 -1.39 12.61 0.14
CA MET A 237 -0.07 12.24 0.68
C MET A 237 -0.04 12.47 2.18
N ALA A 238 0.40 11.45 2.90
CA ALA A 238 0.81 11.59 4.29
C ALA A 238 2.33 11.72 4.36
N TYR A 239 2.81 12.87 4.82
CA TYR A 239 4.22 13.13 5.08
C TYR A 239 4.50 12.94 6.56
N ILE A 240 5.48 12.14 6.88
CA ILE A 240 6.03 11.99 8.21
C ILE A 240 7.43 12.62 8.19
N PHE A 241 7.58 13.79 8.81
CA PHE A 241 8.82 14.54 8.85
C PHE A 241 9.66 14.14 10.07
N PHE A 242 10.95 13.92 9.86
CA PHE A 242 11.90 13.52 10.89
C PHE A 242 12.92 14.60 11.16
N HIS A 243 13.46 14.58 12.37
CA HIS A 243 14.55 15.48 12.77
C HIS A 243 15.89 14.91 12.31
N GLY A 244 16.51 15.56 11.34
CA GLY A 244 17.82 15.17 10.85
C GLY A 244 17.89 13.73 10.33
N ASP A 245 18.93 13.01 10.71
CA ASP A 245 19.15 11.62 10.33
C ASP A 245 18.46 10.60 11.25
N ASP A 246 17.92 11.06 12.38
CA ASP A 246 17.22 10.22 13.34
C ASP A 246 15.78 9.96 12.90
N GLY A 247 15.58 8.85 12.18
CA GLY A 247 14.25 8.40 11.75
C GLY A 247 13.30 8.01 12.89
N SER A 248 13.76 7.91 14.14
CA SER A 248 12.91 7.64 15.30
C SER A 248 12.21 8.91 15.80
N ARG A 249 12.79 10.07 15.56
CA ARG A 249 12.29 11.36 16.03
C ARG A 249 11.38 12.03 15.02
N VAL A 250 10.10 11.68 15.03
CA VAL A 250 9.08 12.36 14.24
C VAL A 250 8.84 13.77 14.77
N VAL A 251 8.96 14.76 13.89
CA VAL A 251 8.73 16.19 14.19
C VAL A 251 7.29 16.56 13.93
N GLU A 252 6.78 16.18 12.77
CA GLU A 252 5.44 16.55 12.32
C GLU A 252 4.88 15.50 11.37
N VAL A 253 3.56 15.38 11.36
CA VAL A 253 2.81 14.62 10.35
C VAL A 253 1.90 15.58 9.61
N GLY A 254 2.02 15.64 8.29
CA GLY A 254 1.20 16.48 7.44
C GLY A 254 0.45 15.65 6.41
N VAL A 255 -0.83 15.94 6.21
CA VAL A 255 -1.62 15.32 5.15
C VAL A 255 -1.95 16.37 4.11
N TYR A 256 -1.73 16.03 2.85
CA TYR A 256 -1.86 16.93 1.72
C TYR A 256 -2.71 16.31 0.62
N ARG A 257 -3.65 17.08 0.09
CA ARG A 257 -4.42 16.70 -1.10
C ARG A 257 -3.72 17.22 -2.35
N MET A 258 -3.64 16.40 -3.38
CA MET A 258 -3.00 16.73 -4.64
C MET A 258 -3.94 17.55 -5.53
N ASP A 259 -3.54 18.76 -5.89
CA ASP A 259 -4.20 19.59 -6.91
C ASP A 259 -3.36 19.58 -8.19
N PHE A 260 -3.57 18.59 -9.04
CA PHE A 260 -2.84 18.46 -10.30
C PHE A 260 -3.09 19.62 -11.27
N ARG A 261 -4.27 20.26 -11.22
CA ARG A 261 -4.58 21.41 -12.08
C ARG A 261 -3.72 22.61 -11.73
N ARG A 262 -3.50 22.84 -10.41
CA ARG A 262 -2.65 23.93 -9.93
C ARG A 262 -1.21 23.49 -9.64
N ARG A 263 -0.90 22.22 -9.90
CA ARG A 263 0.42 21.61 -9.67
C ARG A 263 0.94 21.86 -8.25
N ARG A 264 0.09 21.69 -7.25
CA ARG A 264 0.47 21.89 -5.85
C ARG A 264 -0.21 20.87 -4.94
N ALA A 265 0.42 20.60 -3.81
CA ALA A 265 -0.17 19.88 -2.71
C ALA A 265 -0.79 20.88 -1.72
N VAL A 266 -2.02 20.63 -1.31
CA VAL A 266 -2.77 21.49 -0.38
C VAL A 266 -2.89 20.78 0.93
N ARG A 267 -2.32 21.35 1.99
CA ARG A 267 -2.42 20.79 3.35
C ARG A 267 -3.88 20.74 3.79
N VAL A 268 -4.28 19.57 4.28
CA VAL A 268 -5.60 19.39 4.90
C VAL A 268 -5.45 19.22 6.41
N ARG A 269 -6.44 19.70 7.15
CA ARG A 269 -6.47 19.57 8.61
C ARG A 269 -7.45 18.50 9.06
N SER A 270 -8.20 17.95 8.12
CA SER A 270 -9.17 16.91 8.40
C SER A 270 -9.39 16.02 7.18
N VAL A 271 -9.56 14.73 7.44
CA VAL A 271 -10.04 13.71 6.49
C VAL A 271 -11.42 13.19 6.91
N GLY A 272 -12.10 13.93 7.80
CA GLY A 272 -13.43 13.59 8.30
C GLY A 272 -13.42 12.41 9.27
N ASP A 273 -14.35 11.53 9.07
CA ASP A 273 -14.58 10.30 9.85
C ASP A 273 -13.65 9.14 9.47
N ARG A 274 -12.56 9.42 8.77
CA ARG A 274 -11.60 8.44 8.29
C ARG A 274 -10.33 8.42 9.13
N ALA A 275 -9.68 7.28 9.16
CA ALA A 275 -8.32 7.09 9.64
C ALA A 275 -7.42 6.67 8.47
N ILE A 276 -6.27 7.32 8.33
CA ILE A 276 -5.26 6.96 7.33
C ILE A 276 -4.38 5.85 7.90
N ILE A 277 -4.15 4.81 7.11
CA ILE A 277 -3.23 3.73 7.42
C ILE A 277 -2.01 3.85 6.50
N ALA A 278 -0.83 3.95 7.09
CA ALA A 278 0.43 4.08 6.37
C ALA A 278 1.42 3.01 6.83
N GLY A 279 2.02 2.32 5.89
CA GLY A 279 3.02 1.28 6.13
C GLY A 279 4.01 1.20 4.99
N SER A 280 4.97 0.29 5.09
CA SER A 280 6.04 0.13 4.09
C SER A 280 5.52 -0.21 2.69
N ASN A 281 4.41 -0.87 2.59
CA ASN A 281 3.85 -1.42 1.35
C ASN A 281 2.41 -0.97 1.07
N ILE A 282 1.80 -0.14 1.92
CA ILE A 282 0.43 0.32 1.72
C ILE A 282 0.26 1.76 2.22
N GLY A 283 -0.44 2.56 1.44
CA GLY A 283 -1.14 3.75 1.88
C GLY A 283 -2.63 3.56 1.61
N GLY A 284 -3.45 3.67 2.65
CA GLY A 284 -4.89 3.48 2.55
C GLY A 284 -5.62 4.20 3.66
N TRP A 285 -6.92 3.99 3.74
CA TRP A 285 -7.75 4.56 4.80
C TRP A 285 -8.81 3.55 5.27
N CYS A 286 -9.39 3.81 6.43
CA CYS A 286 -10.51 3.05 6.96
C CYS A 286 -11.55 4.02 7.52
N PRO A 287 -12.84 3.67 7.52
CA PRO A 287 -13.81 4.32 8.37
C PRO A 287 -13.33 4.27 9.82
N ALA A 288 -13.47 5.37 10.54
CA ALA A 288 -13.10 5.45 11.95
C ALA A 288 -14.31 5.28 12.86
N GLY A 289 -14.08 4.83 14.09
CA GLY A 289 -15.15 4.54 15.05
C GLY A 289 -15.77 3.16 14.87
N GLY A 290 -16.88 2.91 15.56
CA GLY A 290 -17.61 1.64 15.48
C GLY A 290 -16.73 0.42 15.69
N GLU A 291 -16.87 -0.56 14.82
CA GLU A 291 -16.17 -1.85 14.89
C GLU A 291 -14.65 -1.74 14.66
N THR A 292 -14.19 -0.72 13.92
CA THR A 292 -12.75 -0.55 13.66
C THR A 292 -11.97 -0.06 14.89
N GLY A 293 -12.63 0.59 15.85
CA GLY A 293 -12.00 1.17 17.04
C GLY A 293 -10.93 2.25 16.73
N LEU A 294 -10.82 2.67 15.47
CA LEU A 294 -9.90 3.71 15.05
C LEU A 294 -10.40 5.09 15.46
N ARG A 295 -9.47 5.98 15.76
CA ARG A 295 -9.80 7.39 16.00
C ARG A 295 -9.95 8.11 14.65
N PRO A 296 -11.02 8.91 14.45
CA PRO A 296 -11.17 9.70 13.24
C PRO A 296 -10.05 10.75 13.13
N ASN A 297 -9.83 11.18 11.91
CA ASN A 297 -8.84 12.22 11.60
C ASN A 297 -7.41 11.92 12.10
N CYS A 298 -7.02 10.66 12.10
CA CYS A 298 -5.70 10.23 12.55
C CYS A 298 -4.93 9.49 11.44
N VAL A 299 -3.61 9.62 11.47
CA VAL A 299 -2.68 8.78 10.69
C VAL A 299 -2.13 7.69 11.60
N TYR A 300 -2.33 6.44 11.23
CA TYR A 300 -1.74 5.25 11.85
C TYR A 300 -0.56 4.82 10.99
N TRP A 301 0.64 4.97 11.51
CA TRP A 301 1.86 4.70 10.78
C TRP A 301 2.80 3.75 11.53
N THR A 302 3.20 2.65 10.88
CA THR A 302 4.22 1.73 11.41
C THR A 302 5.60 2.21 11.00
N SER A 303 6.41 2.60 11.97
CA SER A 303 7.76 3.08 11.76
C SER A 303 8.73 1.93 11.50
N PRO A 304 9.51 1.97 10.41
CA PRO A 304 10.57 0.99 10.20
C PRO A 304 11.77 1.21 11.13
N TYR A 305 11.88 2.37 11.77
CA TYR A 305 13.04 2.78 12.58
C TYR A 305 12.91 2.36 14.05
N ASP A 306 11.82 2.72 14.71
CA ASP A 306 11.60 2.41 16.13
C ASP A 306 10.65 1.23 16.37
N LYS A 307 10.13 0.63 15.29
CA LYS A 307 9.18 -0.49 15.33
C LYS A 307 7.89 -0.17 16.11
N CYS A 308 7.56 1.09 16.26
CA CYS A 308 6.33 1.52 16.91
C CYS A 308 5.21 1.79 15.91
N LEU A 309 3.98 1.66 16.37
CA LEU A 309 2.81 2.19 15.70
C LEU A 309 2.54 3.59 16.25
N HIS A 310 2.74 4.59 15.40
CA HIS A 310 2.43 5.98 15.69
C HIS A 310 0.98 6.28 15.32
N VAL A 311 0.25 6.89 16.22
CA VAL A 311 -1.11 7.39 16.00
C VAL A 311 -1.07 8.91 16.12
N CYS A 312 -1.17 9.60 14.98
CA CYS A 312 -0.99 11.04 14.87
C CYS A 312 -2.32 11.70 14.50
N ASP A 313 -2.81 12.62 15.34
CA ASP A 313 -3.97 13.45 15.03
C ASP A 313 -3.58 14.53 14.00
N ILE A 314 -4.30 14.58 12.87
CA ILE A 314 -3.98 15.48 11.74
C ILE A 314 -4.21 16.94 12.11
N GLY A 315 -5.28 17.23 12.88
CA GLY A 315 -5.66 18.59 13.26
C GLY A 315 -4.81 19.16 14.39
N ALA A 316 -4.62 18.36 15.43
CA ALA A 316 -3.89 18.77 16.64
C ALA A 316 -2.39 18.49 16.58
N ASN A 317 -1.91 17.73 15.59
CA ASN A 317 -0.54 17.22 15.51
C ASN A 317 -0.09 16.51 16.81
N ALA A 318 -1.03 15.92 17.54
CA ALA A 318 -0.79 15.15 18.74
C ALA A 318 -0.47 13.72 18.38
N ARG A 319 0.52 13.12 19.06
CA ARG A 319 1.01 11.76 18.77
C ARG A 319 0.89 10.85 19.96
N LYS A 320 0.43 9.62 19.71
CA LYS A 320 0.49 8.50 20.64
C LYS A 320 1.31 7.37 20.03
N LEU A 321 2.03 6.63 20.87
CA LEU A 321 2.82 5.47 20.47
C LEU A 321 2.15 4.20 20.99
N ARG A 322 2.21 3.14 20.20
CA ARG A 322 1.88 1.76 20.58
C ARG A 322 3.05 0.85 20.17
N GLU A 323 3.23 -0.24 20.87
CA GLU A 323 4.35 -1.16 20.67
C GLU A 323 3.83 -2.52 20.15
N PRO A 324 3.43 -2.63 18.86
CA PRO A 324 2.84 -3.87 18.32
C PRO A 324 3.80 -5.05 18.28
N PHE A 325 5.08 -4.83 18.52
CA PHE A 325 6.10 -5.89 18.53
C PHE A 325 6.65 -6.19 19.93
N LYS A 326 6.10 -5.55 20.98
CA LYS A 326 6.49 -5.79 22.36
C LYS A 326 6.11 -7.20 22.79
N GLY A 327 7.04 -7.89 23.43
CA GLY A 327 6.84 -9.27 23.91
C GLY A 327 7.01 -10.36 22.86
N LEU A 328 7.29 -10.01 21.59
CA LEU A 328 7.67 -11.00 20.59
C LEU A 328 9.08 -11.50 20.86
N ALA A 329 9.27 -12.82 20.78
CA ALA A 329 10.57 -13.47 21.02
C ALA A 329 11.64 -13.03 19.99
N LYS A 330 11.21 -12.71 18.77
CA LYS A 330 12.05 -12.18 17.68
C LYS A 330 11.34 -11.03 16.99
N LEU A 331 12.11 -10.08 16.44
CA LEU A 331 11.55 -9.08 15.57
C LEU A 331 10.92 -9.74 14.33
N PRO A 332 9.78 -9.26 13.86
CA PRO A 332 9.12 -9.86 12.70
C PRO A 332 10.02 -9.78 11.48
N HIS A 333 10.06 -10.86 10.73
CA HIS A 333 10.69 -10.90 9.42
C HIS A 333 9.97 -9.95 8.45
N ARG A 334 8.64 -9.85 8.60
CA ARG A 334 7.76 -9.01 7.80
C ARG A 334 6.55 -8.56 8.62
N SER A 335 6.09 -7.36 8.36
CA SER A 335 4.77 -6.90 8.81
C SER A 335 4.07 -6.13 7.71
N PHE A 336 2.75 -6.28 7.60
CA PHE A 336 1.94 -5.56 6.63
C PHE A 336 0.52 -5.36 7.13
N TRP A 337 -0.12 -4.31 6.66
CA TRP A 337 -1.48 -3.98 7.01
C TRP A 337 -2.48 -4.75 6.17
N ILE A 338 -3.56 -5.16 6.81
CA ILE A 338 -4.81 -5.54 6.16
C ILE A 338 -5.88 -4.56 6.63
N ILE A 339 -6.55 -3.93 5.69
CA ILE A 339 -7.63 -2.97 5.94
C ILE A 339 -8.96 -3.56 5.44
N PRO A 340 -10.12 -3.08 5.95
CA PRO A 340 -11.40 -3.51 5.42
C PRO A 340 -11.59 -3.07 3.97
N VAL A 341 -12.30 -3.88 3.20
CA VAL A 341 -12.78 -3.49 1.86
C VAL A 341 -13.78 -2.36 2.03
N HIS A 342 -13.65 -1.31 1.24
CA HIS A 342 -14.58 -0.19 1.25
C HIS A 342 -15.89 -0.61 0.56
N LYS A 343 -17.01 -0.33 1.20
CA LYS A 343 -18.34 -0.54 0.63
C LYS A 343 -18.86 0.75 0.01
#